data_0976e2accec1739a0204b8c1e700391a
#
_entry.id   0976e2accec1739a0204b8c1e700391a
#
_cell.length_a   1.000
_cell.length_b   1.000
_cell.length_c   1.000
_cell.angle_alpha   90.00
_cell.angle_beta   90.00
_cell.angle_gamma   90.00
#
_symmetry.space_group_name_H-M   'P 1'
#
loop_
_entity.id
_entity.type
_entity.pdbx_description
1 polymer ?
#
loop_
_entity_poly.entity_id
_entity_poly.type
_entity_poly.pdbx_seq_one_letter_code
_entity_poly.pdbx_strand_id
1 'polypeptide(L)'
;VTFTTGPNAQTATIYGYRQNSGSGAGYFDDVELTAVQDFTPYQPLANAIAPQAIPTYDGTNQPTHPSVVKFEQPWNGYLYWMAMTPYPFNDGSYENPSIVASNDGENWIVPEGVSNPLAGTPSPGHNCDVDLVYVPASDELRMYYVEADDIISSRVKMMSSRDGVHWSEPQVVMQDLVRKYSILSPSIEILPDGTYMMWYVDTGNAGWNSQNNQVKYRTSADGIKWSGAVTCTDFVQPGYQIWHIDEHYDTSSGAYYAVYPAYPNGTDCDHCNLFFAVNRTGKQWETFSRPILKPSTEGGWDDFCIYRSSMLIDDGMLKVWYGAKKQEDSSWHTGLTMRDFSEFMKILER
;
A
#
# COMPACT_ATOMS: atom_id res chain seq x y z
N VAL A 1 -1.25 -11.40 -35.05
CA VAL A 1 -1.73 -11.99 -33.78
C VAL A 1 -0.53 -12.33 -32.95
N THR A 2 -0.47 -11.82 -31.73
CA THR A 2 0.60 -12.14 -30.78
C THR A 2 0.07 -13.18 -29.79
N PHE A 3 0.85 -14.20 -29.47
CA PHE A 3 0.50 -15.19 -28.46
C PHE A 3 1.75 -15.56 -27.62
N THR A 4 1.52 -15.97 -26.40
CA THR A 4 2.59 -16.39 -25.49
C THR A 4 2.61 -17.90 -25.38
N THR A 5 3.79 -18.49 -25.48
CA THR A 5 4.00 -19.92 -25.22
C THR A 5 4.54 -20.10 -23.80
N GLY A 6 4.24 -21.23 -23.17
CA GLY A 6 4.86 -21.58 -21.88
C GLY A 6 6.38 -21.78 -22.02
N PRO A 7 7.15 -21.70 -20.89
CA PRO A 7 8.62 -21.72 -20.91
C PRO A 7 9.24 -23.00 -21.48
N ASN A 8 8.47 -24.07 -21.57
CA ASN A 8 8.92 -25.38 -22.10
C ASN A 8 8.30 -25.72 -23.46
N ALA A 9 7.64 -24.78 -24.15
CA ALA A 9 7.03 -25.05 -25.45
C ALA A 9 8.10 -25.24 -26.52
N GLN A 10 8.12 -26.39 -27.15
CA GLN A 10 9.05 -26.70 -28.25
C GLN A 10 8.43 -26.53 -29.65
N THR A 11 7.10 -26.41 -29.71
CA THR A 11 6.38 -26.27 -30.98
C THR A 11 5.18 -25.32 -30.80
N ALA A 12 4.88 -24.57 -31.86
CA ALA A 12 3.64 -23.81 -31.98
C ALA A 12 2.94 -24.24 -33.27
N THR A 13 1.65 -24.55 -33.20
CA THR A 13 0.87 -24.91 -34.39
C THR A 13 -0.10 -23.79 -34.70
N ILE A 14 -0.06 -23.28 -35.94
CA ILE A 14 -0.96 -22.24 -36.42
C ILE A 14 -2.04 -22.90 -37.25
N TYR A 15 -3.32 -22.67 -36.89
CA TYR A 15 -4.45 -23.14 -37.65
C TYR A 15 -5.04 -21.98 -38.45
N GLY A 16 -5.07 -22.13 -39.78
CA GLY A 16 -5.89 -21.31 -40.64
C GLY A 16 -7.32 -21.87 -40.67
N TYR A 17 -8.30 -21.14 -40.09
CA TYR A 17 -9.68 -21.58 -40.04
C TYR A 17 -10.54 -20.80 -41.01
N ARG A 18 -11.33 -21.51 -41.83
CA ARG A 18 -12.34 -20.93 -42.73
C ARG A 18 -13.77 -21.20 -42.21
N GLN A 19 -14.46 -20.14 -41.90
CA GLN A 19 -15.85 -20.21 -41.44
C GLN A 19 -16.81 -19.96 -42.60
N ASN A 20 -17.01 -20.94 -43.50
CA ASN A 20 -18.14 -20.98 -44.46
C ASN A 20 -18.16 -22.27 -45.26
N SER A 21 -19.34 -22.78 -45.54
CA SER A 21 -19.61 -24.04 -46.26
C SER A 21 -19.58 -23.93 -47.79
N GLY A 22 -18.89 -22.95 -48.37
CA GLY A 22 -18.78 -22.79 -49.83
C GLY A 22 -17.56 -23.51 -50.41
N SER A 23 -17.71 -24.04 -51.64
CA SER A 23 -16.68 -24.72 -52.40
C SER A 23 -15.60 -23.76 -52.94
N GLY A 24 -14.67 -23.28 -52.14
CA GLY A 24 -13.55 -22.46 -52.55
C GLY A 24 -12.33 -22.78 -51.72
N ALA A 25 -11.12 -22.78 -52.30
CA ALA A 25 -9.88 -22.92 -51.60
C ALA A 25 -9.50 -21.60 -50.93
N GLY A 26 -9.04 -21.63 -49.65
CA GLY A 26 -8.37 -20.51 -49.01
C GLY A 26 -6.85 -20.71 -49.16
N TYR A 27 -6.19 -19.69 -49.62
CA TYR A 27 -4.73 -19.68 -49.71
C TYR A 27 -4.17 -18.81 -48.62
N PHE A 28 -3.16 -19.26 -47.90
CA PHE A 28 -2.37 -18.48 -47.01
C PHE A 28 -1.01 -18.22 -47.70
N ASP A 29 -0.71 -16.96 -47.86
CA ASP A 29 0.57 -16.52 -48.42
C ASP A 29 1.35 -15.86 -47.27
N ASP A 30 2.65 -16.15 -47.21
CA ASP A 30 3.62 -15.59 -46.26
C ASP A 30 3.19 -15.64 -44.77
N VAL A 31 3.12 -16.83 -44.18
CA VAL A 31 3.06 -16.97 -42.73
C VAL A 31 4.46 -16.86 -42.16
N GLU A 32 4.79 -15.69 -41.61
CA GLU A 32 6.04 -15.46 -40.91
C GLU A 32 5.84 -15.60 -39.40
N LEU A 33 6.67 -16.41 -38.74
CA LEU A 33 6.73 -16.53 -37.30
C LEU A 33 7.98 -15.80 -36.84
N THR A 34 7.82 -14.58 -36.38
CA THR A 34 8.94 -13.81 -35.83
C THR A 34 8.97 -14.01 -34.32
N ALA A 35 10.04 -14.55 -33.76
CA ALA A 35 10.25 -14.54 -32.32
C ALA A 35 10.47 -13.09 -31.88
N VAL A 36 9.61 -12.61 -31.03
CA VAL A 36 9.83 -11.32 -30.32
C VAL A 36 10.94 -11.60 -29.31
N GLN A 37 12.15 -11.15 -29.57
CA GLN A 37 13.36 -11.48 -28.79
C GLN A 37 13.40 -10.86 -27.37
N ASP A 38 12.47 -9.98 -27.01
CA ASP A 38 12.41 -9.33 -25.71
C ASP A 38 11.02 -9.50 -25.06
N PHE A 39 10.65 -10.74 -24.74
CA PHE A 39 9.55 -10.97 -23.82
C PHE A 39 10.10 -10.88 -22.38
N THR A 40 10.37 -9.68 -21.92
CA THR A 40 10.54 -9.45 -20.49
C THR A 40 9.16 -9.63 -19.85
N PRO A 41 8.96 -10.62 -18.97
CA PRO A 41 7.67 -10.80 -18.27
C PRO A 41 7.26 -9.49 -17.59
N TYR A 42 5.96 -9.19 -17.59
CA TYR A 42 5.46 -8.10 -16.78
C TYR A 42 5.63 -8.46 -15.32
N GLN A 43 6.67 -7.95 -14.71
CA GLN A 43 7.00 -8.12 -13.30
C GLN A 43 7.61 -6.82 -12.78
N PRO A 44 6.77 -5.80 -12.48
CA PRO A 44 7.26 -4.51 -12.01
C PRO A 44 8.06 -4.61 -10.72
N LEU A 45 7.59 -5.42 -9.76
CA LEU A 45 8.28 -5.73 -8.51
C LEU A 45 8.39 -7.25 -8.34
N ALA A 46 9.39 -7.68 -7.59
CA ALA A 46 9.59 -9.08 -7.18
C ALA A 46 9.24 -9.23 -5.69
N ASN A 47 8.62 -10.35 -5.34
CA ASN A 47 8.39 -10.69 -3.94
C ASN A 47 9.72 -10.81 -3.18
N ALA A 48 9.75 -10.33 -1.95
CA ALA A 48 10.91 -10.51 -1.08
C ALA A 48 11.11 -12.00 -0.76
N ILE A 49 12.34 -12.45 -0.76
CA ILE A 49 12.67 -13.87 -0.49
C ILE A 49 12.21 -14.29 0.92
N ALA A 50 12.31 -13.36 1.88
CA ALA A 50 11.90 -13.55 3.27
C ALA A 50 11.30 -12.25 3.82
N PRO A 51 10.43 -12.32 4.83
CA PRO A 51 9.96 -11.14 5.53
C PRO A 51 11.10 -10.49 6.31
N GLN A 52 10.95 -9.20 6.60
CA GLN A 52 11.85 -8.48 7.50
C GLN A 52 11.60 -8.87 8.96
N ALA A 53 12.67 -8.95 9.75
CA ALA A 53 12.57 -9.17 11.18
C ALA A 53 12.24 -7.84 11.89
N ILE A 54 10.96 -7.52 12.01
CA ILE A 54 10.47 -6.30 12.67
C ILE A 54 9.95 -6.69 14.05
N PRO A 55 10.53 -6.17 15.15
CA PRO A 55 10.09 -6.49 16.49
C PRO A 55 8.70 -5.89 16.80
N THR A 56 7.80 -6.69 17.34
CA THR A 56 6.48 -6.26 17.81
C THR A 56 6.38 -6.35 19.33
N TYR A 57 5.55 -5.52 19.97
CA TYR A 57 5.46 -5.44 21.44
C TYR A 57 4.91 -6.72 22.07
N ASP A 58 4.14 -7.51 21.31
CA ASP A 58 3.60 -8.79 21.72
C ASP A 58 4.58 -9.96 21.53
N GLY A 59 5.74 -9.71 20.88
CA GLY A 59 6.82 -10.67 20.67
C GLY A 59 6.58 -11.67 19.55
N THR A 60 5.48 -11.55 18.78
CA THR A 60 5.20 -12.48 17.66
C THR A 60 5.95 -12.14 16.39
N ASN A 61 6.43 -10.88 16.25
CA ASN A 61 7.04 -10.34 15.04
C ASN A 61 6.10 -10.46 13.81
N GLN A 62 4.82 -10.19 14.02
CA GLN A 62 3.80 -10.15 12.98
C GLN A 62 3.33 -8.72 12.74
N PRO A 63 4.17 -7.83 12.17
CA PRO A 63 3.81 -6.46 11.83
C PRO A 63 2.94 -6.41 10.59
N THR A 64 2.00 -5.46 10.58
CA THR A 64 1.22 -5.06 9.41
C THR A 64 1.09 -3.54 9.36
N HIS A 65 0.48 -2.99 8.32
CA HIS A 65 0.26 -1.56 8.13
C HIS A 65 1.55 -0.71 8.26
N PRO A 66 2.64 -1.05 7.55
CA PRO A 66 3.85 -0.23 7.61
C PRO A 66 3.57 1.17 7.05
N SER A 67 4.18 2.19 7.69
CA SER A 67 4.31 3.55 7.17
C SER A 67 5.70 4.08 7.51
N VAL A 68 6.49 4.40 6.48
CA VAL A 68 7.93 4.63 6.59
C VAL A 68 8.28 6.07 6.22
N VAL A 69 9.05 6.72 7.09
CA VAL A 69 9.70 8.00 6.81
C VAL A 69 11.21 7.80 6.74
N LYS A 70 11.86 8.41 5.72
CA LYS A 70 13.31 8.45 5.58
C LYS A 70 13.83 9.88 5.76
N PHE A 71 14.97 10.01 6.41
CA PHE A 71 15.72 11.25 6.57
C PHE A 71 17.00 11.21 5.75
N GLU A 72 17.44 12.37 5.22
CA GLU A 72 18.74 12.49 4.55
C GLU A 72 19.91 12.39 5.54
N GLN A 73 19.71 12.86 6.77
CA GLN A 73 20.63 12.73 7.90
C GLN A 73 19.87 12.09 9.05
N PRO A 74 20.54 11.29 9.91
CA PRO A 74 19.84 10.65 11.01
C PRO A 74 19.07 11.65 11.88
N TRP A 75 17.76 11.45 11.99
CA TRP A 75 16.90 12.16 12.92
C TRP A 75 16.86 11.35 14.22
N ASN A 76 17.28 11.95 15.33
CA ASN A 76 17.38 11.26 16.62
C ASN A 76 18.10 9.88 16.55
N GLY A 77 19.17 9.82 15.73
CA GLY A 77 20.04 8.65 15.64
C GLY A 77 19.68 7.64 14.55
N TYR A 78 18.58 7.83 13.81
CA TYR A 78 18.12 6.87 12.78
C TYR A 78 17.77 7.55 11.46
N LEU A 79 18.09 6.85 10.36
CA LEU A 79 17.73 7.29 9.01
C LEU A 79 16.27 6.96 8.63
N TYR A 80 15.74 5.86 9.17
CA TYR A 80 14.38 5.40 8.89
C TYR A 80 13.59 5.23 10.17
N TRP A 81 12.34 5.64 10.12
CA TRP A 81 11.36 5.40 11.17
C TRP A 81 10.13 4.74 10.53
N MET A 82 9.62 3.71 11.16
CA MET A 82 8.42 3.01 10.69
C MET A 82 7.38 2.98 11.80
N ALA A 83 6.19 3.49 11.51
CA ALA A 83 4.99 3.15 12.25
C ALA A 83 4.42 1.84 11.72
N MET A 84 3.87 1.00 12.58
CA MET A 84 3.21 -0.24 12.22
C MET A 84 2.22 -0.67 13.30
N THR A 85 1.37 -1.64 13.01
CA THR A 85 0.55 -2.34 13.99
C THR A 85 0.84 -3.84 13.94
N PRO A 86 0.97 -4.54 15.08
CA PRO A 86 0.97 -6.00 15.09
C PRO A 86 -0.43 -6.55 14.78
N TYR A 87 -0.51 -7.69 14.08
CA TYR A 87 -1.81 -8.35 13.84
C TYR A 87 -1.70 -9.88 13.98
N PRO A 88 -1.17 -10.38 15.10
CA PRO A 88 -1.08 -11.83 15.33
C PRO A 88 -2.47 -12.45 15.44
N PHE A 89 -2.60 -13.66 14.98
CA PHE A 89 -3.82 -14.48 15.12
C PHE A 89 -5.08 -13.87 14.46
N ASN A 90 -4.94 -12.88 13.59
CA ASN A 90 -6.04 -12.06 13.05
C ASN A 90 -6.90 -11.42 14.18
N ASP A 91 -6.27 -11.04 15.27
CA ASP A 91 -6.92 -10.43 16.43
C ASP A 91 -6.64 -8.93 16.48
N GLY A 92 -7.65 -8.11 16.15
CA GLY A 92 -7.56 -6.65 16.15
C GLY A 92 -7.22 -6.02 17.50
N SER A 93 -7.34 -6.76 18.62
CA SER A 93 -6.94 -6.25 19.94
C SER A 93 -5.43 -5.98 20.05
N TYR A 94 -4.62 -6.58 19.15
CA TYR A 94 -3.18 -6.34 19.06
C TYR A 94 -2.81 -5.21 18.08
N GLU A 95 -3.73 -4.73 17.26
CA GLU A 95 -3.48 -3.68 16.27
C GLU A 95 -3.28 -2.30 16.89
N ASN A 96 -2.29 -2.17 17.75
CA ASN A 96 -2.01 -0.90 18.43
C ASN A 96 -0.81 -0.20 17.80
N PRO A 97 -0.86 1.15 17.65
CA PRO A 97 0.21 1.94 17.07
C PRO A 97 1.55 1.68 17.74
N SER A 98 2.54 1.33 16.96
CA SER A 98 3.88 1.03 17.40
C SER A 98 4.91 1.69 16.49
N ILE A 99 6.12 1.94 17.00
CA ILE A 99 7.21 2.59 16.27
C ILE A 99 8.49 1.77 16.37
N VAL A 100 9.20 1.66 15.26
CA VAL A 100 10.54 1.09 15.17
C VAL A 100 11.42 2.00 14.31
N ALA A 101 12.73 1.84 14.40
CA ALA A 101 13.68 2.62 13.63
C ALA A 101 14.78 1.75 13.02
N SER A 102 15.44 2.28 11.99
CA SER A 102 16.50 1.59 11.25
C SER A 102 17.50 2.60 10.67
N ASN A 103 18.70 2.13 10.33
CA ASN A 103 19.69 2.93 9.59
C ASN A 103 19.89 2.47 8.14
N ASP A 104 19.24 1.40 7.74
CA ASP A 104 19.32 0.83 6.37
C ASP A 104 17.95 0.55 5.73
N GLY A 105 16.84 0.65 6.51
CA GLY A 105 15.48 0.32 6.07
C GLY A 105 15.20 -1.18 6.00
N GLU A 106 16.16 -2.01 6.43
CA GLU A 106 16.06 -3.48 6.40
C GLU A 106 16.12 -4.08 7.80
N ASN A 107 17.01 -3.59 8.64
CA ASN A 107 17.20 -4.04 10.01
C ASN A 107 16.53 -3.09 11.00
N TRP A 108 15.44 -3.53 11.61
CA TRP A 108 14.59 -2.71 12.47
C TRP A 108 14.77 -3.02 13.93
N ILE A 109 14.78 -1.98 14.75
CA ILE A 109 14.86 -2.11 16.22
C ILE A 109 13.80 -1.22 16.88
N VAL A 110 13.44 -1.54 18.11
CA VAL A 110 12.75 -0.60 19.01
C VAL A 110 13.80 0.33 19.59
N PRO A 111 13.73 1.66 19.35
CA PRO A 111 14.69 2.60 19.93
C PRO A 111 14.72 2.55 21.46
N GLU A 112 15.89 2.81 22.05
CA GLU A 112 16.02 2.85 23.50
C GLU A 112 15.07 3.87 24.13
N GLY A 113 14.34 3.47 25.16
CA GLY A 113 13.35 4.29 25.85
C GLY A 113 11.95 4.25 25.27
N VAL A 114 11.75 3.70 24.05
CA VAL A 114 10.41 3.52 23.46
C VAL A 114 9.66 2.41 24.18
N SER A 115 8.42 2.68 24.52
CA SER A 115 7.48 1.68 25.06
C SER A 115 6.33 1.48 24.08
N ASN A 116 6.43 0.46 23.23
CA ASN A 116 5.31 0.02 22.40
C ASN A 116 4.32 -0.85 23.19
N PRO A 117 2.99 -0.80 22.91
CA PRO A 117 2.37 0.10 21.94
C PRO A 117 2.27 1.52 22.47
N LEU A 118 2.25 2.52 21.54
CA LEU A 118 2.16 3.93 21.88
C LEU A 118 0.75 4.36 22.32
N ALA A 119 -0.28 3.59 21.97
CA ALA A 119 -1.65 3.74 22.43
C ALA A 119 -2.25 2.36 22.68
N GLY A 120 -3.07 2.26 23.72
CA GLY A 120 -3.75 1.01 24.07
C GLY A 120 -5.00 0.75 23.23
N THR A 121 -5.45 -0.51 23.24
CA THR A 121 -6.68 -0.94 22.57
C THR A 121 -7.91 -0.22 23.13
N PRO A 122 -8.75 0.41 22.30
CA PRO A 122 -10.02 0.96 22.75
C PRO A 122 -10.97 -0.17 23.18
N SER A 123 -11.94 0.16 24.06
CA SER A 123 -12.94 -0.81 24.49
C SER A 123 -14.33 -0.16 24.52
N PRO A 124 -15.28 -0.58 23.65
CA PRO A 124 -15.09 -1.57 22.57
C PRO A 124 -14.27 -1.00 21.42
N GLY A 125 -13.67 -1.89 20.60
CA GLY A 125 -13.04 -1.52 19.34
C GLY A 125 -11.60 -1.98 19.17
N HIS A 126 -10.96 -1.43 18.15
CA HIS A 126 -9.57 -1.69 17.80
C HIS A 126 -8.93 -0.44 17.18
N ASN A 127 -7.60 -0.40 17.17
CA ASN A 127 -6.83 0.54 16.37
C ASN A 127 -6.33 -0.16 15.10
N CYS A 128 -6.06 0.61 14.04
CA CYS A 128 -5.46 0.09 12.81
C CYS A 128 -4.87 1.23 11.96
N ASP A 129 -4.31 0.89 10.81
CA ASP A 129 -3.99 1.82 9.72
C ASP A 129 -3.19 3.04 10.17
N VAL A 130 -2.02 2.78 10.72
CA VAL A 130 -1.11 3.86 11.11
C VAL A 130 -0.51 4.57 9.90
N ASP A 131 -0.25 5.86 10.05
CA ASP A 131 0.51 6.66 9.09
C ASP A 131 1.47 7.59 9.81
N LEU A 132 2.71 7.70 9.31
CA LEU A 132 3.79 8.45 9.93
C LEU A 132 4.26 9.55 8.99
N VAL A 133 4.28 10.77 9.47
CA VAL A 133 4.78 11.92 8.70
C VAL A 133 5.75 12.76 9.53
N TYR A 134 6.82 13.24 8.91
CA TYR A 134 7.71 14.23 9.51
C TYR A 134 7.24 15.65 9.18
N VAL A 135 7.18 16.50 10.20
CA VAL A 135 6.79 17.91 10.08
C VAL A 135 8.03 18.79 10.24
N PRO A 136 8.68 19.24 9.15
CA PRO A 136 9.92 20.01 9.22
C PRO A 136 9.78 21.32 10.00
N ALA A 137 8.63 21.97 9.93
CA ALA A 137 8.38 23.26 10.58
C ALA A 137 8.44 23.21 12.11
N SER A 138 8.14 22.07 12.71
CA SER A 138 8.17 21.84 14.18
C SER A 138 9.21 20.83 14.62
N ASP A 139 9.96 20.23 13.67
CA ASP A 139 10.93 19.17 13.90
C ASP A 139 10.33 18.04 14.74
N GLU A 140 9.21 17.47 14.24
CA GLU A 140 8.50 16.41 14.94
C GLU A 140 7.97 15.36 13.98
N LEU A 141 7.89 14.11 14.42
CA LEU A 141 7.08 13.07 13.82
C LEU A 141 5.64 13.21 14.31
N ARG A 142 4.69 13.03 13.39
CA ARG A 142 3.28 12.83 13.71
C ARG A 142 2.85 11.46 13.24
N MET A 143 2.17 10.74 14.11
CA MET A 143 1.55 9.45 13.80
C MET A 143 0.04 9.63 13.81
N TYR A 144 -0.58 9.32 12.68
CA TYR A 144 -2.03 9.22 12.54
C TYR A 144 -2.41 7.75 12.57
N TYR A 145 -3.59 7.42 13.11
CA TYR A 145 -4.10 6.06 13.08
C TYR A 145 -5.62 6.04 13.19
N VAL A 146 -6.22 4.96 12.74
CA VAL A 146 -7.67 4.77 12.83
C VAL A 146 -8.01 4.08 14.15
N GLU A 147 -9.01 4.61 14.87
CA GLU A 147 -9.71 3.95 15.95
C GLU A 147 -11.14 3.66 15.50
N ALA A 148 -11.52 2.40 15.45
CA ALA A 148 -12.89 1.96 15.22
C ALA A 148 -13.51 1.47 16.53
N ASP A 149 -14.74 1.88 16.85
CA ASP A 149 -15.44 1.41 18.05
C ASP A 149 -16.17 0.08 17.87
N ASP A 150 -16.03 -0.54 16.71
CA ASP A 150 -16.65 -1.82 16.32
C ASP A 150 -18.18 -1.85 16.35
N ILE A 151 -18.82 -0.71 16.56
CA ILE A 151 -20.28 -0.56 16.58
C ILE A 151 -20.74 0.30 15.40
N ILE A 152 -20.46 1.60 15.42
CA ILE A 152 -21.00 2.57 14.46
C ILE A 152 -20.03 3.67 14.02
N SER A 153 -18.83 3.77 14.60
CA SER A 153 -17.97 4.92 14.34
C SER A 153 -16.52 4.57 14.04
N SER A 154 -15.85 5.46 13.32
CA SER A 154 -14.41 5.48 13.14
C SER A 154 -13.84 6.87 13.38
N ARG A 155 -12.61 6.94 13.87
CA ARG A 155 -11.89 8.18 14.15
C ARG A 155 -10.47 8.08 13.63
N VAL A 156 -9.95 9.18 13.13
CA VAL A 156 -8.50 9.33 13.00
C VAL A 156 -8.01 10.06 14.22
N LYS A 157 -7.07 9.46 14.92
CA LYS A 157 -6.33 10.06 16.02
C LYS A 157 -4.93 10.42 15.57
N MET A 158 -4.34 11.42 16.20
CA MET A 158 -2.98 11.87 15.95
C MET A 158 -2.23 12.05 17.26
N MET A 159 -0.98 11.62 17.29
CA MET A 159 0.00 11.89 18.33
C MET A 159 1.29 12.40 17.69
N SER A 160 2.13 13.11 18.46
CA SER A 160 3.38 13.64 17.95
C SER A 160 4.54 13.39 18.91
N SER A 161 5.75 13.37 18.35
CA SER A 161 7.00 13.23 19.09
C SER A 161 8.12 14.05 18.46
N ARG A 162 9.01 14.64 19.27
CA ARG A 162 10.21 15.37 18.81
C ARG A 162 11.49 14.55 18.94
N ASP A 163 11.39 13.36 19.46
CA ASP A 163 12.54 12.48 19.66
C ASP A 163 12.27 11.01 19.24
N GLY A 164 11.04 10.71 18.81
CA GLY A 164 10.62 9.36 18.46
C GLY A 164 10.38 8.44 19.65
N VAL A 165 10.68 8.91 20.86
CA VAL A 165 10.58 8.13 22.13
C VAL A 165 9.40 8.59 22.98
N HIS A 166 9.28 9.89 23.20
CA HIS A 166 8.21 10.48 24.00
C HIS A 166 7.10 11.00 23.10
N TRP A 167 5.93 10.40 23.18
CA TRP A 167 4.76 10.72 22.36
C TRP A 167 3.70 11.46 23.18
N SER A 168 3.04 12.41 22.53
CA SER A 168 1.90 13.12 23.13
C SER A 168 0.71 12.18 23.32
N GLU A 169 -0.22 12.59 24.20
CA GLU A 169 -1.53 11.93 24.24
C GLU A 169 -2.25 12.03 22.89
N PRO A 170 -2.93 10.96 22.45
CA PRO A 170 -3.65 10.96 21.18
C PRO A 170 -4.82 11.94 21.19
N GLN A 171 -4.96 12.74 20.14
CA GLN A 171 -6.12 13.62 19.92
C GLN A 171 -6.90 13.19 18.68
N VAL A 172 -8.24 13.32 18.74
CA VAL A 172 -9.11 13.07 17.58
C VAL A 172 -9.00 14.24 16.61
N VAL A 173 -8.61 13.97 15.35
CA VAL A 173 -8.46 14.96 14.28
C VAL A 173 -9.53 14.83 13.21
N MET A 174 -10.11 13.65 13.05
CA MET A 174 -11.24 13.39 12.15
C MET A 174 -12.12 12.29 12.73
N GLN A 175 -13.43 12.36 12.48
CA GLN A 175 -14.34 11.32 12.94
C GLN A 175 -15.58 11.19 12.05
N ASP A 176 -16.11 9.97 12.00
CA ASP A 176 -17.44 9.66 11.52
C ASP A 176 -18.15 8.88 12.64
N LEU A 177 -19.22 9.44 13.17
CA LEU A 177 -19.92 8.88 14.32
C LEU A 177 -21.10 7.98 13.94
N VAL A 178 -21.32 7.76 12.64
CA VAL A 178 -22.47 7.00 12.12
C VAL A 178 -22.09 5.92 11.13
N ARG A 179 -20.81 5.86 10.72
CA ARG A 179 -20.31 4.87 9.78
C ARG A 179 -18.99 4.26 10.25
N LYS A 180 -18.99 2.96 10.47
CA LYS A 180 -17.87 2.22 11.07
C LYS A 180 -16.62 2.20 10.21
N TYR A 181 -16.78 2.10 8.89
CA TYR A 181 -15.66 1.92 7.94
C TYR A 181 -15.57 3.04 6.91
N SER A 182 -15.96 4.25 7.29
CA SER A 182 -15.89 5.42 6.40
C SER A 182 -14.51 6.07 6.33
N ILE A 183 -13.57 5.60 7.15
CA ILE A 183 -12.21 6.13 7.21
C ILE A 183 -11.27 4.93 7.40
N LEU A 184 -10.61 4.52 6.35
CA LEU A 184 -9.56 3.49 6.38
C LEU A 184 -8.29 4.04 5.74
N SER A 185 -7.14 3.61 6.26
CA SER A 185 -5.85 3.87 5.66
C SER A 185 -5.60 5.36 5.40
N PRO A 186 -5.62 6.24 6.42
CA PRO A 186 -5.16 7.60 6.23
C PRO A 186 -3.71 7.57 5.73
N SER A 187 -3.41 8.35 4.70
CA SER A 187 -2.08 8.61 4.17
C SER A 187 -1.91 10.11 4.07
N ILE A 188 -0.92 10.66 4.79
CA ILE A 188 -0.76 12.10 4.95
C ILE A 188 0.52 12.56 4.26
N GLU A 189 0.38 13.55 3.40
CA GLU A 189 1.49 14.28 2.78
C GLU A 189 1.48 15.74 3.18
N ILE A 190 2.67 16.33 3.29
CA ILE A 190 2.86 17.77 3.50
C ILE A 190 3.45 18.36 2.22
N LEU A 191 2.66 19.15 1.51
CA LEU A 191 3.07 19.75 0.27
C LEU A 191 4.09 20.88 0.50
N PRO A 192 4.86 21.29 -0.54
CA PRO A 192 5.87 22.35 -0.42
C PRO A 192 5.34 23.71 0.06
N ASP A 193 4.05 23.97 -0.10
CA ASP A 193 3.40 25.20 0.40
C ASP A 193 2.95 25.08 1.87
N GLY A 194 3.21 23.96 2.52
CA GLY A 194 2.82 23.66 3.89
C GLY A 194 1.40 23.12 4.05
N THR A 195 0.68 22.91 2.97
CA THR A 195 -0.65 22.27 3.01
C THR A 195 -0.52 20.78 3.33
N TYR A 196 -1.28 20.32 4.29
CA TYR A 196 -1.43 18.89 4.56
C TYR A 196 -2.55 18.33 3.68
N MET A 197 -2.28 17.18 3.07
CA MET A 197 -3.29 16.37 2.40
C MET A 197 -3.42 15.03 3.12
N MET A 198 -4.63 14.56 3.32
CA MET A 198 -4.95 13.23 3.82
C MET A 198 -5.78 12.50 2.79
N TRP A 199 -5.23 11.43 2.25
CA TRP A 199 -5.95 10.47 1.42
C TRP A 199 -6.44 9.33 2.30
N TYR A 200 -7.58 8.74 1.96
CA TYR A 200 -8.15 7.61 2.69
C TYR A 200 -9.19 6.86 1.87
N VAL A 201 -9.53 5.66 2.30
CA VAL A 201 -10.58 4.84 1.67
C VAL A 201 -11.85 4.88 2.52
N ASP A 202 -12.98 5.17 1.89
CA ASP A 202 -14.32 5.09 2.50
C ASP A 202 -15.03 3.85 1.96
N THR A 203 -15.28 2.86 2.81
CA THR A 203 -16.03 1.63 2.50
C THR A 203 -17.45 1.66 3.07
N GLY A 204 -17.88 2.79 3.60
CA GLY A 204 -19.20 2.96 4.22
C GLY A 204 -19.36 2.14 5.49
N ASN A 205 -20.39 1.29 5.55
CA ASN A 205 -20.65 0.39 6.69
C ASN A 205 -20.32 -1.07 6.41
N ALA A 206 -19.92 -1.41 5.18
CA ALA A 206 -19.76 -2.81 4.78
C ALA A 206 -18.41 -3.42 5.24
N GLY A 207 -17.36 -2.59 5.39
CA GLY A 207 -16.05 -3.05 5.84
C GLY A 207 -15.33 -3.96 4.85
N TRP A 208 -14.72 -5.02 5.35
CA TRP A 208 -13.74 -5.89 4.68
C TRP A 208 -14.20 -6.55 3.36
N ASN A 209 -15.50 -6.63 3.10
CA ASN A 209 -16.08 -7.18 1.87
C ASN A 209 -16.90 -6.14 1.07
N SER A 210 -16.70 -4.86 1.31
CA SER A 210 -17.41 -3.78 0.63
C SER A 210 -17.22 -3.84 -0.88
N GLN A 211 -18.28 -3.50 -1.63
CA GLN A 211 -18.26 -3.45 -3.09
C GLN A 211 -18.45 -2.01 -3.61
N ASN A 212 -18.27 -0.99 -2.77
CA ASN A 212 -18.45 0.42 -3.11
C ASN A 212 -17.38 1.31 -2.47
N ASN A 213 -16.14 0.85 -2.48
CA ASN A 213 -15.02 1.59 -1.90
C ASN A 213 -14.72 2.84 -2.71
N GLN A 214 -14.45 3.96 -2.03
CA GLN A 214 -14.14 5.23 -2.64
C GLN A 214 -12.84 5.80 -2.04
N VAL A 215 -11.92 6.20 -2.89
CA VAL A 215 -10.79 7.01 -2.45
C VAL A 215 -11.27 8.45 -2.28
N LYS A 216 -10.94 9.04 -1.14
CA LYS A 216 -11.26 10.41 -0.79
C LYS A 216 -10.02 11.13 -0.28
N TYR A 217 -10.04 12.46 -0.35
CA TYR A 217 -9.03 13.29 0.29
C TYR A 217 -9.63 14.46 1.05
N ARG A 218 -8.85 15.00 1.96
CA ARG A 218 -9.09 16.25 2.68
C ARG A 218 -7.81 17.06 2.72
N THR A 219 -7.94 18.37 2.94
CA THR A 219 -6.81 19.27 3.12
C THR A 219 -6.85 19.92 4.50
N SER A 220 -5.68 20.31 5.00
CA SER A 220 -5.54 21.02 6.27
C SER A 220 -4.33 21.97 6.22
N ALA A 221 -4.39 23.06 6.99
CA ALA A 221 -3.26 23.98 7.18
C ALA A 221 -2.36 23.56 8.37
N ASP A 222 -2.83 22.68 9.25
CA ASP A 222 -2.15 22.34 10.49
C ASP A 222 -2.07 20.82 10.76
N GLY A 223 -2.68 19.98 9.89
CA GLY A 223 -2.77 18.53 10.07
C GLY A 223 -3.73 18.10 11.18
N ILE A 224 -4.50 19.04 11.76
CA ILE A 224 -5.42 18.81 12.88
C ILE A 224 -6.86 19.09 12.47
N LYS A 225 -7.08 20.23 11.81
CA LYS A 225 -8.42 20.65 11.35
C LYS A 225 -8.52 20.40 9.85
N TRP A 226 -9.38 19.47 9.46
CA TRP A 226 -9.51 19.02 8.08
C TRP A 226 -10.73 19.61 7.38
N SER A 227 -10.57 19.87 6.09
CA SER A 227 -11.65 20.31 5.19
C SER A 227 -12.76 19.25 5.06
N GLY A 228 -13.84 19.57 4.37
CA GLY A 228 -14.79 18.58 3.88
C GLY A 228 -14.13 17.56 2.94
N ALA A 229 -14.64 16.33 2.93
CA ALA A 229 -14.14 15.27 2.05
C ALA A 229 -14.43 15.56 0.58
N VAL A 230 -13.46 15.28 -0.27
CA VAL A 230 -13.59 15.28 -1.73
C VAL A 230 -13.40 13.85 -2.22
N THR A 231 -14.33 13.33 -3.03
CA THR A 231 -14.19 12.00 -3.65
C THR A 231 -13.35 12.10 -4.92
N CYS A 232 -12.34 11.23 -5.04
CA CYS A 232 -11.53 11.09 -6.24
C CYS A 232 -12.26 10.18 -7.24
N THR A 233 -13.06 10.76 -8.12
CA THR A 233 -13.89 10.00 -9.06
C THR A 233 -13.10 9.30 -10.17
N ASP A 234 -11.86 9.68 -10.36
CA ASP A 234 -10.90 9.13 -11.33
C ASP A 234 -9.90 8.14 -10.71
N PHE A 235 -9.84 8.05 -9.37
CA PHE A 235 -9.04 7.03 -8.70
C PHE A 235 -9.83 5.72 -8.60
N VAL A 236 -9.88 4.99 -9.70
CA VAL A 236 -10.68 3.77 -9.84
C VAL A 236 -9.81 2.65 -10.42
N GLN A 237 -9.86 1.47 -9.82
CA GLN A 237 -9.27 0.25 -10.36
C GLN A 237 -10.35 -0.63 -11.01
N PRO A 238 -10.45 -0.67 -12.35
CA PRO A 238 -11.51 -1.42 -13.02
C PRO A 238 -11.50 -2.90 -12.64
N GLY A 239 -12.65 -3.42 -12.19
CA GLY A 239 -12.82 -4.81 -11.76
C GLY A 239 -12.38 -5.10 -10.31
N TYR A 240 -11.95 -4.09 -9.55
CA TYR A 240 -11.45 -4.24 -8.19
C TYR A 240 -12.03 -3.20 -7.24
N GLN A 241 -11.97 -3.50 -5.94
CA GLN A 241 -12.25 -2.59 -4.85
C GLN A 241 -10.93 -2.19 -4.17
N ILE A 242 -10.63 -0.90 -4.10
CA ILE A 242 -9.45 -0.39 -3.41
C ILE A 242 -9.67 -0.53 -1.91
N TRP A 243 -8.68 -1.11 -1.19
CA TRP A 243 -8.83 -1.39 0.23
C TRP A 243 -8.00 -0.47 1.14
N HIS A 244 -6.73 -0.29 0.83
CA HIS A 244 -5.85 0.68 1.49
C HIS A 244 -5.22 1.60 0.46
N ILE A 245 -4.51 2.62 0.91
CA ILE A 245 -3.72 3.53 0.08
C ILE A 245 -2.51 4.01 0.88
N ASP A 246 -1.39 4.18 0.18
CA ASP A 246 -0.23 4.94 0.63
C ASP A 246 0.18 5.85 -0.52
N GLU A 247 0.20 7.15 -0.28
CA GLU A 247 0.43 8.17 -1.28
C GLU A 247 1.74 8.89 -0.97
N HIS A 248 2.45 9.27 -2.02
CA HIS A 248 3.71 9.99 -1.93
C HIS A 248 3.77 11.12 -2.96
N TYR A 249 4.08 12.34 -2.51
CA TYR A 249 4.33 13.48 -3.36
C TYR A 249 5.83 13.62 -3.66
N ASP A 250 6.22 13.42 -4.91
CA ASP A 250 7.59 13.63 -5.35
C ASP A 250 7.83 15.11 -5.69
N THR A 251 8.58 15.79 -4.84
CA THR A 251 8.91 17.19 -5.00
C THR A 251 9.75 17.49 -6.25
N SER A 252 10.46 16.49 -6.78
CA SER A 252 11.33 16.67 -7.95
C SER A 252 10.54 16.74 -9.25
N SER A 253 9.49 15.94 -9.39
CA SER A 253 8.62 15.90 -10.57
C SER A 253 7.33 16.70 -10.37
N GLY A 254 6.93 16.98 -9.13
CA GLY A 254 5.64 17.58 -8.80
C GLY A 254 4.47 16.59 -8.99
N ALA A 255 4.75 15.31 -9.11
CA ALA A 255 3.74 14.28 -9.28
C ALA A 255 3.39 13.61 -7.95
N TYR A 256 2.16 13.10 -7.87
CA TYR A 256 1.75 12.19 -6.82
C TYR A 256 1.81 10.76 -7.32
N TYR A 257 2.27 9.86 -6.50
CA TYR A 257 2.30 8.44 -6.72
C TYR A 257 1.55 7.73 -5.60
N ALA A 258 0.91 6.62 -5.89
CA ALA A 258 0.24 5.83 -4.87
C ALA A 258 0.44 4.34 -5.10
N VAL A 259 0.70 3.60 -4.01
CA VAL A 259 0.53 2.16 -3.96
C VAL A 259 -0.75 1.84 -3.19
N TYR A 260 -1.51 0.87 -3.68
CA TYR A 260 -2.77 0.51 -3.06
C TYR A 260 -3.10 -0.96 -3.27
N PRO A 261 -3.39 -1.71 -2.21
CA PRO A 261 -3.96 -3.03 -2.34
C PRO A 261 -5.42 -2.93 -2.77
N ALA A 262 -5.81 -3.81 -3.70
CA ALA A 262 -7.19 -3.92 -4.15
C ALA A 262 -7.56 -5.38 -4.41
N TYR A 263 -8.80 -5.75 -4.10
CA TYR A 263 -9.35 -7.07 -4.29
C TYR A 263 -10.36 -7.12 -5.44
N PRO A 264 -10.51 -8.25 -6.14
CA PRO A 264 -11.48 -8.39 -7.24
C PRO A 264 -12.92 -8.16 -6.77
N ASN A 265 -13.74 -7.53 -7.61
CA ASN A 265 -15.16 -7.37 -7.34
C ASN A 265 -15.82 -8.72 -7.02
N GLY A 266 -16.65 -8.74 -5.99
CA GLY A 266 -17.33 -9.96 -5.53
C GLY A 266 -16.52 -10.82 -4.57
N THR A 267 -15.31 -10.40 -4.21
CA THR A 267 -14.47 -11.01 -3.16
C THR A 267 -14.30 -10.05 -1.96
N ASP A 268 -13.24 -10.19 -1.21
CA ASP A 268 -12.93 -9.45 0.01
C ASP A 268 -11.43 -9.11 0.11
N CYS A 269 -11.04 -8.42 1.18
CA CYS A 269 -9.67 -7.92 1.37
C CYS A 269 -8.60 -9.00 1.52
N ASP A 270 -8.96 -10.25 1.80
CA ASP A 270 -8.03 -11.38 1.81
C ASP A 270 -7.57 -11.79 0.39
N HIS A 271 -8.13 -11.16 -0.66
CA HIS A 271 -7.78 -11.41 -2.07
C HIS A 271 -7.02 -10.24 -2.71
N CYS A 272 -6.43 -9.37 -1.92
CA CYS A 272 -5.74 -8.20 -2.42
C CYS A 272 -4.45 -8.53 -3.19
N ASN A 273 -4.26 -7.77 -4.27
CA ASN A 273 -2.99 -7.56 -4.96
C ASN A 273 -2.59 -6.10 -4.83
N LEU A 274 -1.31 -5.78 -4.98
CA LEU A 274 -0.83 -4.40 -4.93
C LEU A 274 -0.84 -3.77 -6.32
N PHE A 275 -1.36 -2.56 -6.42
CA PHE A 275 -1.44 -1.75 -7.63
C PHE A 275 -0.69 -0.43 -7.45
N PHE A 276 -0.59 0.32 -8.54
CA PHE A 276 0.08 1.61 -8.59
C PHE A 276 -0.77 2.63 -9.36
N ALA A 277 -0.71 3.87 -8.93
CA ALA A 277 -1.30 5.00 -9.64
C ALA A 277 -0.37 6.20 -9.66
N VAL A 278 -0.56 7.08 -10.64
CA VAL A 278 0.18 8.33 -10.78
C VAL A 278 -0.76 9.50 -11.07
N ASN A 279 -0.47 10.65 -10.49
CA ASN A 279 -1.11 11.92 -10.85
C ASN A 279 -0.02 12.94 -11.16
N ARG A 280 0.30 13.08 -12.46
CA ARG A 280 1.39 13.92 -12.95
C ARG A 280 1.08 15.41 -12.92
N THR A 281 -0.15 15.79 -12.76
CA THR A 281 -0.61 17.18 -12.94
C THR A 281 -1.27 17.78 -11.71
N GLY A 282 -1.44 16.99 -10.64
CA GLY A 282 -2.25 17.34 -9.49
C GLY A 282 -3.77 17.39 -9.77
N LYS A 283 -4.21 16.98 -10.97
CA LYS A 283 -5.61 17.11 -11.41
C LYS A 283 -6.30 15.76 -11.66
N GLN A 284 -5.57 14.76 -12.10
CA GLN A 284 -6.17 13.49 -12.51
C GLN A 284 -5.27 12.33 -12.20
N TRP A 285 -5.85 11.28 -11.60
CA TRP A 285 -5.21 10.00 -11.35
C TRP A 285 -5.27 9.09 -12.57
N GLU A 286 -4.18 8.42 -12.84
CA GLU A 286 -4.02 7.35 -13.81
C GLU A 286 -3.70 6.04 -13.05
N THR A 287 -4.58 5.06 -13.09
CA THR A 287 -4.39 3.74 -12.48
C THR A 287 -3.91 2.75 -13.54
N PHE A 288 -2.91 1.94 -13.20
CA PHE A 288 -2.43 0.89 -14.12
C PHE A 288 -3.26 -0.38 -13.97
N SER A 289 -3.64 -0.99 -15.10
CA SER A 289 -4.61 -2.09 -15.12
C SER A 289 -4.13 -3.39 -14.50
N ARG A 290 -2.80 -3.59 -14.39
CA ARG A 290 -2.18 -4.80 -13.86
C ARG A 290 -1.54 -4.54 -12.51
N PRO A 291 -1.62 -5.49 -11.55
CA PRO A 291 -0.97 -5.35 -10.27
C PRO A 291 0.56 -5.29 -10.41
N ILE A 292 1.21 -4.49 -9.57
CA ILE A 292 2.66 -4.35 -9.50
C ILE A 292 3.32 -5.46 -8.66
N LEU A 293 2.56 -6.02 -7.72
CA LEU A 293 2.97 -7.16 -6.90
C LEU A 293 1.74 -8.04 -6.61
N LYS A 294 1.92 -9.35 -6.69
CA LYS A 294 0.90 -10.36 -6.36
C LYS A 294 1.41 -11.26 -5.25
N PRO A 295 0.53 -11.99 -4.56
CA PRO A 295 0.96 -13.08 -3.70
C PRO A 295 1.95 -14.00 -4.43
N SER A 296 2.95 -14.48 -3.71
CA SER A 296 3.94 -15.41 -4.23
C SER A 296 3.30 -16.78 -4.55
N THR A 297 4.10 -17.70 -5.06
CA THR A 297 3.63 -19.06 -5.27
C THR A 297 3.42 -19.78 -3.93
N GLU A 298 2.56 -20.80 -3.91
CA GLU A 298 2.27 -21.63 -2.73
C GLU A 298 3.53 -22.02 -1.95
N GLY A 299 3.49 -21.82 -0.64
CA GLY A 299 4.59 -22.05 0.28
C GLY A 299 5.50 -20.85 0.53
N GLY A 300 5.26 -19.71 -0.15
CA GLY A 300 5.90 -18.44 0.19
C GLY A 300 5.37 -17.87 1.50
N TRP A 301 6.11 -16.93 2.10
CA TRP A 301 5.67 -16.25 3.32
C TRP A 301 4.54 -15.22 3.05
N ASP A 302 4.35 -14.83 1.80
CA ASP A 302 3.41 -13.83 1.30
C ASP A 302 2.47 -14.41 0.23
N ASP A 303 2.11 -15.70 0.34
CA ASP A 303 1.40 -16.45 -0.68
C ASP A 303 -0.13 -16.35 -0.62
N PHE A 304 -0.68 -15.60 0.35
CA PHE A 304 -2.13 -15.45 0.49
C PHE A 304 -2.68 -14.12 -0.04
N CYS A 305 -2.23 -13.00 0.50
CA CYS A 305 -2.60 -11.66 -0.01
C CYS A 305 -1.47 -10.65 0.21
N ILE A 306 -1.44 -9.62 -0.65
CA ILE A 306 -0.60 -8.42 -0.45
C ILE A 306 -1.50 -7.34 0.14
N TYR A 307 -1.04 -6.73 1.23
CA TYR A 307 -1.88 -5.86 2.03
C TYR A 307 -1.36 -4.41 2.06
N ARG A 308 -1.75 -3.60 3.05
CA ARG A 308 -1.27 -2.21 3.16
C ARG A 308 0.26 -2.17 3.07
N SER A 309 0.73 -1.24 2.26
CA SER A 309 2.15 -1.05 1.96
C SER A 309 2.52 0.40 2.14
N SER A 310 3.79 0.68 2.34
CA SER A 310 4.37 2.02 2.33
C SER A 310 5.41 2.14 1.24
N MET A 311 5.46 3.27 0.53
CA MET A 311 6.40 3.49 -0.55
C MET A 311 7.26 4.72 -0.33
N LEU A 312 8.50 4.67 -0.82
CA LEU A 312 9.38 5.83 -0.97
C LEU A 312 10.07 5.78 -2.34
N ILE A 313 10.25 6.94 -2.93
CA ILE A 313 11.16 7.12 -4.07
C ILE A 313 12.41 7.83 -3.53
N ASP A 314 13.53 7.12 -3.55
CA ASP A 314 14.76 7.54 -2.90
C ASP A 314 15.97 7.20 -3.76
N ASP A 315 16.78 8.21 -4.11
CA ASP A 315 17.93 8.08 -5.01
C ASP A 315 17.61 7.35 -6.32
N GLY A 316 16.44 7.61 -6.91
CA GLY A 316 15.96 6.97 -8.13
C GLY A 316 15.46 5.54 -7.95
N MET A 317 15.41 5.02 -6.73
CA MET A 317 14.87 3.71 -6.40
C MET A 317 13.47 3.82 -5.82
N LEU A 318 12.53 3.07 -6.35
CA LEU A 318 11.27 2.78 -5.68
C LEU A 318 11.53 1.71 -4.63
N LYS A 319 11.20 2.02 -3.38
CA LYS A 319 11.22 1.09 -2.24
C LYS A 319 9.79 0.90 -1.75
N VAL A 320 9.36 -0.34 -1.57
CA VAL A 320 8.01 -0.67 -1.08
C VAL A 320 8.12 -1.67 0.07
N TRP A 321 7.78 -1.23 1.26
CA TRP A 321 7.55 -2.09 2.42
C TRP A 321 6.10 -2.57 2.34
N TYR A 322 5.88 -3.84 2.07
CA TYR A 322 4.54 -4.38 1.86
C TYR A 322 4.14 -5.36 2.96
N GLY A 323 2.96 -5.14 3.52
CA GLY A 323 2.32 -6.12 4.39
C GLY A 323 1.79 -7.29 3.58
N ALA A 324 1.93 -8.50 4.09
CA ALA A 324 1.39 -9.69 3.44
C ALA A 324 1.02 -10.77 4.47
N LYS A 325 0.16 -11.68 4.05
CA LYS A 325 -0.37 -12.79 4.85
C LYS A 325 0.07 -14.12 4.25
N LYS A 326 0.48 -15.03 5.10
CA LYS A 326 0.79 -16.41 4.73
C LYS A 326 -0.45 -17.29 4.78
N GLN A 327 -0.66 -18.15 3.78
CA GLN A 327 -1.83 -19.01 3.71
C GLN A 327 -1.83 -20.13 4.77
N GLU A 328 -0.67 -20.72 5.03
CA GLU A 328 -0.55 -21.92 5.88
C GLU A 328 -1.03 -21.69 7.32
N ASP A 329 -0.62 -20.59 7.94
CA ASP A 329 -0.86 -20.29 9.36
C ASP A 329 -1.55 -18.95 9.60
N SER A 330 -1.90 -18.23 8.52
CA SER A 330 -2.49 -16.89 8.57
C SER A 330 -1.62 -15.84 9.28
N SER A 331 -0.30 -16.07 9.36
CA SER A 331 0.62 -15.10 9.94
C SER A 331 0.81 -13.88 9.04
N TRP A 332 1.00 -12.72 9.65
CA TRP A 332 1.22 -11.45 8.98
C TRP A 332 2.68 -11.05 9.08
N HIS A 333 3.22 -10.51 8.00
CA HIS A 333 4.60 -10.04 7.96
C HIS A 333 4.74 -8.85 7.01
N THR A 334 5.86 -8.15 7.12
CA THR A 334 6.23 -7.07 6.19
C THR A 334 7.51 -7.46 5.45
N GLY A 335 7.51 -7.32 4.14
CA GLY A 335 8.68 -7.49 3.29
C GLY A 335 9.09 -6.19 2.62
N LEU A 336 10.31 -6.13 2.08
CA LEU A 336 10.81 -5.02 1.28
C LEU A 336 11.10 -5.48 -0.14
N THR A 337 10.56 -4.76 -1.12
CA THR A 337 10.91 -4.91 -2.53
C THR A 337 11.37 -3.57 -3.10
N MET A 338 12.31 -3.62 -4.03
CA MET A 338 12.92 -2.42 -4.61
C MET A 338 13.15 -2.58 -6.10
N ARG A 339 13.06 -1.46 -6.83
CA ARG A 339 13.44 -1.38 -8.25
C ARG A 339 13.86 0.04 -8.60
N ASP A 340 14.78 0.20 -9.58
CA ASP A 340 14.99 1.48 -10.26
C ASP A 340 13.66 2.04 -10.74
N PHE A 341 13.34 3.28 -10.35
CA PHE A 341 12.02 3.86 -10.58
C PHE A 341 11.75 4.09 -12.08
N SER A 342 12.79 4.45 -12.85
CA SER A 342 12.63 4.65 -14.30
C SER A 342 12.36 3.33 -15.03
N GLU A 343 13.00 2.23 -14.61
CA GLU A 343 12.73 0.89 -15.14
C GLU A 343 11.34 0.40 -14.74
N PHE A 344 10.93 0.65 -13.49
CA PHE A 344 9.61 0.34 -13.00
C PHE A 344 8.53 1.01 -13.86
N MET A 345 8.63 2.32 -14.09
CA MET A 345 7.69 3.07 -14.91
C MET A 345 7.64 2.56 -16.35
N LYS A 346 8.79 2.27 -16.97
CA LYS A 346 8.84 1.67 -18.32
C LYS A 346 8.13 0.31 -18.41
N ILE A 347 8.12 -0.49 -17.34
CA ILE A 347 7.40 -1.77 -17.32
C ILE A 347 5.89 -1.54 -17.24
N LEU A 348 5.44 -0.54 -16.45
CA LEU A 348 4.02 -0.22 -16.31
C LEU A 348 3.38 0.30 -17.62
N GLU A 349 4.14 1.06 -18.40
CA GLU A 349 3.70 1.69 -19.65
C GLU A 349 3.69 0.72 -20.86
N ARG A 350 4.13 -0.54 -20.70
CA ARG A 350 4.07 -1.62 -21.70
C ARG A 350 2.70 -2.33 -21.67
#